data_e77a6b262c8e32469b38986d1acd8622
#
_entry.id   e77a6b262c8e32469b38986d1acd8622
#
_cell.length_a   1.000
_cell.length_b   1.000
_cell.length_c   1.000
_cell.angle_alpha   90.00
_cell.angle_beta   90.00
_cell.angle_gamma   90.00
#
_symmetry.space_group_name_H-M   'P 1'
#
loop_
_entity.id
_entity.type
_entity.pdbx_description
1 polymer ?
#
loop_
_entity_poly.entity_id
_entity_poly.type
_entity_poly.pdbx_seq_one_letter_code
_entity_poly.pdbx_strand_id
1 'polypeptide(L)'
;ITDHVNTVETVSVGMWNKVGARNERKEINGVAHLLEHMAFKGTKNRSAAQIAKEVELVGNSHNAYTSREITAYYMSGLKENVELSIDVISDILQFSTFDSKELDKERGVILQEIGMYADEPDSIVGDKFDELAYPDQPMGRSILGTADIIKSISRDQVEGFMKGFYNPKKMVFSVSGNFEEEKVIKLVEDKFQNLPQGNDDYIPKSSYSGGEYREEKNLEQVKLLLGFEGVDIHSDLYYATRVYSTLLGSGMSSRLFQEIREKRGLVYSIYSLSLIHI
;
A
#
# COMPACT_ATOMS: atom_id res chain seq x y z
N ILE A 1 13.34 -8.89 10.18
CA ILE A 1 14.42 -8.92 9.17
C ILE A 1 15.34 -7.76 9.45
N THR A 2 16.66 -8.01 9.54
CA THR A 2 17.69 -7.00 9.79
C THR A 2 18.66 -6.95 8.62
N ASP A 3 19.09 -5.74 8.25
CA ASP A 3 20.12 -5.48 7.24
C ASP A 3 21.04 -4.37 7.75
N HIS A 4 22.18 -4.77 8.30
CA HIS A 4 23.11 -3.85 8.96
C HIS A 4 24.07 -3.23 7.96
N VAL A 5 23.97 -1.91 7.76
CA VAL A 5 24.83 -1.12 6.87
C VAL A 5 25.59 -0.07 7.69
N ASN A 6 26.80 -0.38 8.10
CA ASN A 6 27.60 0.46 8.99
C ASN A 6 28.24 1.71 8.33
N THR A 7 28.11 1.84 7.02
CA THR A 7 28.69 2.95 6.25
C THR A 7 27.78 4.17 6.14
N VAL A 8 26.55 4.08 6.67
CA VAL A 8 25.57 5.18 6.68
C VAL A 8 25.29 5.65 8.09
N GLU A 9 24.83 6.90 8.23
CA GLU A 9 24.40 7.48 9.52
C GLU A 9 22.87 7.39 9.71
N THR A 10 22.19 6.71 8.80
CA THR A 10 20.73 6.61 8.78
C THR A 10 20.26 5.19 9.06
N VAL A 11 18.98 5.09 9.45
CA VAL A 11 18.25 3.84 9.60
C VAL A 11 16.85 4.01 9.04
N SER A 12 16.35 2.95 8.43
CA SER A 12 14.97 2.82 8.01
C SER A 12 14.33 1.64 8.73
N VAL A 13 13.17 1.85 9.30
CA VAL A 13 12.38 0.81 9.97
C VAL A 13 11.00 0.74 9.37
N GLY A 14 10.40 -0.43 9.30
CA GLY A 14 9.06 -0.57 8.80
C GLY A 14 8.38 -1.87 9.22
N MET A 15 7.05 -1.81 9.24
CA MET A 15 6.17 -2.95 9.41
C MET A 15 5.39 -3.18 8.14
N TRP A 16 5.58 -4.32 7.53
CA TRP A 16 4.82 -4.80 6.38
C TRP A 16 3.79 -5.82 6.81
N ASN A 17 2.53 -5.52 6.56
CA ASN A 17 1.42 -6.43 6.82
C ASN A 17 1.00 -7.07 5.51
N LYS A 18 0.93 -8.40 5.46
CA LYS A 18 0.36 -9.14 4.32
C LYS A 18 -1.18 -9.04 4.34
N VAL A 19 -1.65 -7.79 4.31
CA VAL A 19 -3.06 -7.38 4.40
C VAL A 19 -3.25 -6.11 3.58
N GLY A 20 -4.28 -6.08 2.75
CA GLY A 20 -4.62 -4.91 1.94
C GLY A 20 -6.06 -4.98 1.45
N ALA A 21 -6.40 -4.24 0.41
CA ALA A 21 -7.76 -4.15 -0.11
C ALA A 21 -8.35 -5.52 -0.53
N ARG A 22 -7.51 -6.47 -0.90
CA ARG A 22 -7.92 -7.85 -1.21
C ARG A 22 -8.55 -8.59 -0.04
N ASN A 23 -8.21 -8.21 1.20
CA ASN A 23 -8.73 -8.81 2.42
C ASN A 23 -10.12 -8.27 2.82
N GLU A 24 -10.59 -7.25 2.13
CA GLU A 24 -11.85 -6.58 2.46
C GLU A 24 -13.07 -7.34 1.95
N ARG A 25 -14.12 -7.37 2.75
CA ARG A 25 -15.46 -7.70 2.25
C ARG A 25 -16.01 -6.54 1.44
N LYS A 26 -16.91 -6.82 0.51
CA LYS A 26 -17.50 -5.81 -0.40
C LYS A 26 -18.15 -4.65 0.35
N GLU A 27 -18.80 -4.95 1.47
CA GLU A 27 -19.55 -3.98 2.29
C GLU A 27 -18.68 -2.97 3.05
N ILE A 28 -17.37 -3.25 3.15
CA ILE A 28 -16.39 -2.40 3.82
C ILE A 28 -15.18 -2.10 2.93
N ASN A 29 -15.37 -2.15 1.62
CA ASN A 29 -14.29 -1.87 0.67
C ASN A 29 -13.74 -0.44 0.88
N GLY A 30 -12.43 -0.32 0.99
CA GLY A 30 -11.72 0.92 1.36
C GLY A 30 -11.36 0.99 2.85
N VAL A 31 -11.73 -0.02 3.66
CA VAL A 31 -11.42 0.00 5.10
C VAL A 31 -9.92 -0.13 5.38
N ALA A 32 -9.15 -0.82 4.56
CA ALA A 32 -7.70 -0.94 4.72
C ALA A 32 -7.00 0.40 4.51
N HIS A 33 -7.41 1.16 3.50
CA HIS A 33 -6.91 2.50 3.23
C HIS A 33 -7.36 3.50 4.31
N LEU A 34 -8.62 3.44 4.74
CA LEU A 34 -9.11 4.25 5.85
C LEU A 34 -8.37 3.94 7.16
N LEU A 35 -8.04 2.67 7.43
CA LEU A 35 -7.22 2.25 8.58
C LEU A 35 -5.82 2.85 8.51
N GLU A 36 -5.19 2.88 7.34
CA GLU A 36 -3.89 3.52 7.13
C GLU A 36 -3.92 4.99 7.55
N HIS A 37 -4.90 5.77 7.05
CA HIS A 37 -5.11 7.16 7.44
C HIS A 37 -5.31 7.31 8.95
N MET A 38 -6.11 6.42 9.54
CA MET A 38 -6.45 6.48 10.97
C MET A 38 -5.31 6.07 11.89
N ALA A 39 -4.30 5.33 11.42
CA ALA A 39 -3.19 4.85 12.24
C ALA A 39 -2.41 6.01 12.89
N PHE A 40 -2.27 7.15 12.19
CA PHE A 40 -1.54 8.32 12.69
C PHE A 40 -2.44 9.36 13.38
N LYS A 41 -3.74 9.09 13.57
CA LYS A 41 -4.72 10.04 14.15
C LYS A 41 -4.89 9.93 15.65
N GLY A 42 -3.97 9.25 16.31
CA GLY A 42 -3.87 9.17 17.76
C GLY A 42 -4.00 7.77 18.31
N THR A 43 -3.27 7.56 19.36
CA THR A 43 -3.21 6.32 20.13
C THR A 43 -3.66 6.57 21.58
N LYS A 44 -3.62 5.53 22.40
CA LYS A 44 -3.82 5.69 23.85
C LYS A 44 -2.69 6.49 24.52
N ASN A 45 -1.52 6.55 23.89
CA ASN A 45 -0.30 7.13 24.47
C ASN A 45 0.02 8.50 23.85
N ARG A 46 -0.40 8.77 22.60
CA ARG A 46 -0.05 9.98 21.84
C ARG A 46 -1.25 10.53 21.07
N SER A 47 -1.44 11.82 21.11
CA SER A 47 -2.32 12.48 20.14
C SER A 47 -1.67 12.52 18.75
N ALA A 48 -2.45 12.75 17.69
CA ALA A 48 -1.93 12.93 16.33
C ALA A 48 -0.85 14.04 16.25
N ALA A 49 -1.06 15.15 16.94
CA ALA A 49 -0.09 16.25 17.00
C ALA A 49 1.21 15.86 17.72
N GLN A 50 1.13 15.00 18.74
CA GLN A 50 2.32 14.49 19.42
C GLN A 50 3.11 13.53 18.54
N ILE A 51 2.44 12.62 17.81
CA ILE A 51 3.09 11.72 16.84
C ILE A 51 3.89 12.56 15.82
N ALA A 52 3.24 13.52 15.16
CA ALA A 52 3.88 14.36 14.17
C ALA A 52 5.08 15.14 14.79
N LYS A 53 4.86 15.79 15.94
CA LYS A 53 5.89 16.58 16.62
C LYS A 53 7.10 15.74 17.04
N GLU A 54 6.91 14.58 17.63
CA GLU A 54 8.01 13.71 18.08
C GLU A 54 8.86 13.23 16.91
N VAL A 55 8.23 12.88 15.79
CA VAL A 55 8.92 12.43 14.57
C VAL A 55 9.67 13.58 13.89
N GLU A 56 9.02 14.73 13.71
CA GLU A 56 9.59 15.89 13.01
C GLU A 56 10.72 16.57 13.80
N LEU A 57 10.63 16.64 15.14
CA LEU A 57 11.65 17.26 15.98
C LEU A 57 13.03 16.60 15.86
N VAL A 58 13.08 15.32 15.55
CA VAL A 58 14.33 14.57 15.36
C VAL A 58 14.72 14.42 13.88
N GLY A 59 13.98 15.08 12.98
CA GLY A 59 14.26 15.04 11.54
C GLY A 59 13.92 13.70 10.88
N ASN A 60 13.12 12.86 11.53
CA ASN A 60 12.64 11.63 10.92
C ASN A 60 11.52 11.92 9.91
N SER A 61 11.45 11.11 8.87
CA SER A 61 10.29 11.01 7.99
C SER A 61 9.47 9.77 8.33
N HIS A 62 8.16 9.85 8.17
CA HIS A 62 7.26 8.70 8.27
C HIS A 62 6.29 8.68 7.10
N ASN A 63 5.90 7.49 6.70
CA ASN A 63 4.88 7.31 5.68
C ASN A 63 4.22 5.94 5.82
N ALA A 64 3.13 5.76 5.08
CA ALA A 64 2.45 4.48 4.93
C ALA A 64 1.93 4.34 3.50
N TYR A 65 1.56 3.13 3.12
CA TYR A 65 0.80 2.89 1.90
C TYR A 65 -0.04 1.63 2.04
N THR A 66 -1.17 1.64 1.35
CA THR A 66 -2.04 0.47 1.19
C THR A 66 -2.06 0.05 -0.27
N SER A 67 -1.81 -1.23 -0.50
CA SER A 67 -1.98 -1.88 -1.80
C SER A 67 -3.11 -2.92 -1.71
N ARG A 68 -3.27 -3.72 -2.76
CA ARG A 68 -4.24 -4.82 -2.73
C ARG A 68 -3.87 -5.92 -1.74
N GLU A 69 -2.59 -6.19 -1.52
CA GLU A 69 -2.13 -7.32 -0.71
C GLU A 69 -1.27 -6.92 0.50
N ILE A 70 -0.79 -5.68 0.55
CA ILE A 70 0.13 -5.21 1.59
C ILE A 70 -0.30 -3.83 2.07
N THR A 71 -0.23 -3.63 3.39
CA THR A 71 -0.21 -2.31 4.02
C THR A 71 1.11 -2.17 4.77
N ALA A 72 1.85 -1.09 4.51
CA ALA A 72 3.14 -0.82 5.12
C ALA A 72 3.12 0.49 5.90
N TYR A 73 3.83 0.52 7.02
CA TYR A 73 4.09 1.69 7.86
C TYR A 73 5.58 1.78 8.08
N TYR A 74 6.22 2.88 7.73
CA TYR A 74 7.68 2.97 7.80
C TYR A 74 8.16 4.36 8.18
N MET A 75 9.35 4.39 8.75
CA MET A 75 10.05 5.60 9.16
C MET A 75 11.51 5.53 8.77
N SER A 76 12.09 6.68 8.46
CA SER A 76 13.51 6.81 8.17
C SER A 76 14.08 8.05 8.87
N GLY A 77 15.29 7.94 9.37
CA GLY A 77 15.96 9.04 10.07
C GLY A 77 17.39 8.70 10.44
N LEU A 78 17.95 9.45 11.36
CA LEU A 78 19.30 9.20 11.88
C LEU A 78 19.29 7.97 12.80
N LYS A 79 20.40 7.25 12.85
CA LYS A 79 20.57 5.99 13.60
C LYS A 79 20.25 6.10 15.09
N GLU A 80 20.54 7.24 15.71
CA GLU A 80 20.23 7.52 17.10
C GLU A 80 18.73 7.57 17.42
N ASN A 81 17.87 7.70 16.39
CA ASN A 81 16.43 7.81 16.53
C ASN A 81 15.70 6.48 16.22
N VAL A 82 16.42 5.37 16.06
CA VAL A 82 15.84 4.05 15.75
C VAL A 82 14.83 3.60 16.80
N GLU A 83 15.10 3.85 18.08
CA GLU A 83 14.20 3.49 19.17
C GLU A 83 12.87 4.24 19.11
N LEU A 84 12.91 5.55 18.82
CA LEU A 84 11.71 6.36 18.63
C LEU A 84 10.87 5.83 17.46
N SER A 85 11.52 5.50 16.34
CA SER A 85 10.84 4.98 15.16
C SER A 85 10.13 3.65 15.44
N ILE A 86 10.79 2.74 16.15
CA ILE A 86 10.19 1.46 16.58
C ILE A 86 9.04 1.70 17.55
N ASP A 87 9.21 2.60 18.51
CA ASP A 87 8.20 2.92 19.52
C ASP A 87 6.93 3.50 18.88
N VAL A 88 7.07 4.46 17.96
CA VAL A 88 5.91 5.06 17.27
C VAL A 88 5.20 4.05 16.39
N ILE A 89 5.92 3.23 15.59
CA ILE A 89 5.30 2.19 14.77
C ILE A 89 4.57 1.17 15.65
N SER A 90 5.18 0.76 16.77
CA SER A 90 4.53 -0.18 17.69
C SER A 90 3.27 0.40 18.33
N ASP A 91 3.29 1.70 18.65
CA ASP A 91 2.18 2.41 19.28
C ASP A 91 0.97 2.54 18.34
N ILE A 92 1.19 2.99 17.10
CA ILE A 92 0.12 3.14 16.11
C ILE A 92 -0.52 1.81 15.72
N LEU A 93 0.23 0.71 15.73
CA LEU A 93 -0.24 -0.62 15.33
C LEU A 93 -0.94 -1.41 16.45
N GLN A 94 -0.80 -1.00 17.69
CA GLN A 94 -1.38 -1.72 18.83
C GLN A 94 -2.38 -0.90 19.65
N PHE A 95 -2.24 0.42 19.65
CA PHE A 95 -2.94 1.29 20.59
C PHE A 95 -3.72 2.43 19.91
N SER A 96 -3.91 2.40 18.59
CA SER A 96 -4.76 3.38 17.89
C SER A 96 -6.17 3.44 18.48
N THR A 97 -6.67 4.65 18.69
CA THR A 97 -7.97 4.88 19.34
C THR A 97 -9.14 4.95 18.36
N PHE A 98 -8.86 5.24 17.10
CA PHE A 98 -9.87 5.45 16.06
C PHE A 98 -10.96 6.41 16.52
N ASP A 99 -10.53 7.60 17.01
CA ASP A 99 -11.46 8.62 17.48
C ASP A 99 -12.50 8.96 16.42
N SER A 100 -13.78 9.05 16.84
CA SER A 100 -14.88 9.23 15.88
C SER A 100 -14.82 10.56 15.15
N LYS A 101 -14.32 11.64 15.78
CA LYS A 101 -14.19 12.93 15.12
C LYS A 101 -13.07 12.93 14.08
N GLU A 102 -11.96 12.27 14.40
CA GLU A 102 -10.87 12.08 13.45
C GLU A 102 -11.30 11.17 12.28
N LEU A 103 -12.08 10.12 12.57
CA LEU A 103 -12.64 9.24 11.54
C LEU A 103 -13.56 10.02 10.58
N ASP A 104 -14.40 10.93 11.07
CA ASP A 104 -15.26 11.76 10.23
C ASP A 104 -14.45 12.73 9.34
N LYS A 105 -13.35 13.27 9.87
CA LYS A 105 -12.43 14.11 9.07
C LYS A 105 -11.76 13.31 7.97
N GLU A 106 -11.21 12.13 8.30
CA GLU A 106 -10.49 11.30 7.34
C GLU A 106 -11.42 10.73 6.26
N ARG A 107 -12.68 10.43 6.57
CA ARG A 107 -13.68 10.16 5.53
C ARG A 107 -13.80 11.32 4.55
N GLY A 108 -13.82 12.55 5.05
CA GLY A 108 -13.83 13.74 4.20
C GLY A 108 -12.61 13.84 3.29
N VAL A 109 -11.42 13.52 3.80
CA VAL A 109 -10.17 13.48 3.03
C VAL A 109 -10.25 12.41 1.94
N ILE A 110 -10.63 11.18 2.28
CA ILE A 110 -10.74 10.08 1.31
C ILE A 110 -11.80 10.37 0.24
N LEU A 111 -12.90 11.01 0.60
CA LEU A 111 -13.91 11.42 -0.39
C LEU A 111 -13.37 12.45 -1.38
N GLN A 112 -12.52 13.38 -0.94
CA GLN A 112 -11.81 14.29 -1.85
C GLN A 112 -10.82 13.54 -2.73
N GLU A 113 -10.10 12.59 -2.17
CA GLU A 113 -9.15 11.73 -2.90
C GLU A 113 -9.86 10.90 -3.98
N ILE A 114 -11.00 10.28 -3.66
CA ILE A 114 -11.86 9.60 -4.65
C ILE A 114 -12.25 10.55 -5.79
N GLY A 115 -12.61 11.80 -5.44
CA GLY A 115 -12.91 12.83 -6.44
C GLY A 115 -11.72 13.15 -7.34
N MET A 116 -10.52 13.33 -6.77
CA MET A 116 -9.30 13.58 -7.53
C MET A 116 -8.99 12.42 -8.49
N TYR A 117 -9.09 11.17 -8.03
CA TYR A 117 -8.89 9.99 -8.88
C TYR A 117 -9.92 9.89 -10.01
N ALA A 118 -11.17 10.28 -9.75
CA ALA A 118 -12.22 10.31 -10.77
C ALA A 118 -11.99 11.38 -11.86
N ASP A 119 -11.19 12.39 -11.57
CA ASP A 119 -10.81 13.44 -12.52
C ASP A 119 -9.50 13.10 -13.28
N GLU A 120 -8.78 12.06 -12.87
CA GLU A 120 -7.50 11.67 -13.47
C GLU A 120 -7.67 10.47 -14.42
N PRO A 121 -7.50 10.66 -15.75
CA PRO A 121 -7.74 9.60 -16.72
C PRO A 121 -6.85 8.35 -16.56
N ASP A 122 -5.61 8.51 -16.09
CA ASP A 122 -4.69 7.39 -15.86
C ASP A 122 -5.19 6.51 -14.72
N SER A 123 -5.68 7.11 -13.65
CA SER A 123 -6.25 6.41 -12.49
C SER A 123 -7.53 5.66 -12.85
N ILE A 124 -8.42 6.31 -13.63
CA ILE A 124 -9.67 5.68 -14.10
C ILE A 124 -9.37 4.45 -14.96
N VAL A 125 -8.45 4.57 -15.92
CA VAL A 125 -8.09 3.46 -16.82
C VAL A 125 -7.49 2.31 -16.01
N GLY A 126 -6.66 2.59 -15.00
CA GLY A 126 -6.12 1.58 -14.09
C GLY A 126 -7.21 0.83 -13.32
N ASP A 127 -8.10 1.55 -12.64
CA ASP A 127 -9.20 0.94 -11.87
C ASP A 127 -10.17 0.13 -12.77
N LYS A 128 -10.48 0.65 -13.97
CA LYS A 128 -11.32 -0.06 -14.94
C LYS A 128 -10.64 -1.31 -15.50
N PHE A 129 -9.34 -1.28 -15.69
CA PHE A 129 -8.58 -2.46 -16.07
C PHE A 129 -8.66 -3.55 -15.00
N ASP A 130 -8.44 -3.20 -13.73
CA ASP A 130 -8.51 -4.16 -12.62
C ASP A 130 -9.92 -4.74 -12.45
N GLU A 131 -10.96 -3.91 -12.58
CA GLU A 131 -12.35 -4.34 -12.54
C GLU A 131 -12.68 -5.36 -13.65
N LEU A 132 -12.16 -5.16 -14.86
CA LEU A 132 -12.32 -6.08 -15.98
C LEU A 132 -11.47 -7.34 -15.83
N ALA A 133 -10.24 -7.19 -15.34
CA ALA A 133 -9.35 -8.32 -15.13
C ALA A 133 -9.86 -9.28 -14.05
N TYR A 134 -10.54 -8.75 -13.02
CA TYR A 134 -11.02 -9.50 -11.85
C TYR A 134 -12.46 -9.11 -11.47
N PRO A 135 -13.45 -9.34 -12.34
CA PRO A 135 -14.84 -8.93 -12.10
C PRO A 135 -15.41 -9.62 -10.85
N ASP A 136 -16.12 -8.83 -10.03
CA ASP A 136 -16.75 -9.28 -8.77
C ASP A 136 -15.79 -9.90 -7.72
N GLN A 137 -14.49 -9.72 -7.90
CA GLN A 137 -13.46 -10.22 -7.01
C GLN A 137 -12.81 -9.07 -6.20
N PRO A 138 -12.24 -9.35 -5.01
CA PRO A 138 -11.53 -8.34 -4.23
C PRO A 138 -10.40 -7.64 -5.00
N MET A 139 -9.70 -8.38 -5.86
CA MET A 139 -8.59 -7.85 -6.68
C MET A 139 -9.03 -6.81 -7.70
N GLY A 140 -10.26 -6.86 -8.17
CA GLY A 140 -10.81 -5.91 -9.14
C GLY A 140 -11.39 -4.63 -8.52
N ARG A 141 -11.51 -4.56 -7.19
CA ARG A 141 -12.06 -3.37 -6.53
C ARG A 141 -11.03 -2.27 -6.35
N SER A 142 -11.48 -1.01 -6.40
CA SER A 142 -10.64 0.13 -6.06
C SER A 142 -10.17 0.03 -4.59
N ILE A 143 -8.91 0.38 -4.34
CA ILE A 143 -8.32 0.43 -3.00
C ILE A 143 -8.99 1.52 -2.16
N LEU A 144 -9.41 2.62 -2.78
CA LEU A 144 -10.09 3.73 -2.10
C LEU A 144 -11.52 3.38 -1.65
N GLY A 145 -12.09 2.29 -2.20
CA GLY A 145 -13.51 1.99 -2.03
C GLY A 145 -14.41 2.92 -2.85
N THR A 146 -15.71 2.91 -2.53
CA THR A 146 -16.67 3.84 -3.13
C THR A 146 -17.09 4.90 -2.11
N ALA A 147 -17.52 6.08 -2.59
CA ALA A 147 -17.95 7.20 -1.73
C ALA A 147 -19.04 6.78 -0.73
N ASP A 148 -20.00 5.95 -1.14
CA ASP A 148 -21.10 5.53 -0.29
C ASP A 148 -20.64 4.54 0.79
N ILE A 149 -19.73 3.62 0.46
CA ILE A 149 -19.17 2.68 1.43
C ILE A 149 -18.31 3.44 2.44
N ILE A 150 -17.40 4.33 1.99
CA ILE A 150 -16.54 5.12 2.88
C ILE A 150 -17.36 5.93 3.88
N LYS A 151 -18.47 6.55 3.46
CA LYS A 151 -19.39 7.26 4.37
C LYS A 151 -20.00 6.34 5.44
N SER A 152 -20.20 5.06 5.13
CA SER A 152 -20.89 4.10 6.00
C SER A 152 -19.98 3.33 6.94
N ILE A 153 -18.67 3.22 6.67
CA ILE A 153 -17.73 2.45 7.49
C ILE A 153 -17.72 3.00 8.93
N SER A 154 -18.07 2.17 9.89
CA SER A 154 -18.06 2.53 11.29
C SER A 154 -16.67 2.38 11.94
N ARG A 155 -16.47 3.05 13.09
CA ARG A 155 -15.27 2.87 13.91
C ARG A 155 -15.03 1.38 14.25
N ASP A 156 -16.08 0.66 14.61
CA ASP A 156 -15.98 -0.74 15.01
C ASP A 156 -15.56 -1.64 13.82
N GLN A 157 -15.92 -1.27 12.59
CA GLN A 157 -15.47 -1.98 11.39
C GLN A 157 -13.98 -1.74 11.13
N VAL A 158 -13.47 -0.51 11.32
CA VAL A 158 -12.02 -0.21 11.22
C VAL A 158 -11.25 -0.98 12.29
N GLU A 159 -11.67 -0.90 13.54
CA GLU A 159 -11.04 -1.63 14.66
C GLU A 159 -11.12 -3.14 14.46
N GLY A 160 -12.28 -3.65 14.01
CA GLY A 160 -12.49 -5.07 13.72
C GLY A 160 -11.60 -5.58 12.59
N PHE A 161 -11.40 -4.78 11.53
CA PHE A 161 -10.49 -5.12 10.45
C PHE A 161 -9.04 -5.21 10.96
N MET A 162 -8.59 -4.22 11.72
CA MET A 162 -7.25 -4.25 12.31
C MET A 162 -7.05 -5.47 13.21
N LYS A 163 -7.97 -5.73 14.15
CA LYS A 163 -7.88 -6.88 15.06
C LYS A 163 -7.95 -8.24 14.36
N GLY A 164 -8.68 -8.33 13.25
CA GLY A 164 -8.80 -9.54 12.46
C GLY A 164 -7.57 -9.87 11.64
N PHE A 165 -6.92 -8.87 11.09
CA PHE A 165 -5.90 -9.07 10.07
C PHE A 165 -4.47 -8.70 10.52
N TYR A 166 -4.28 -7.74 11.44
CA TYR A 166 -2.96 -7.32 11.89
C TYR A 166 -2.47 -8.21 13.04
N ASN A 167 -1.79 -9.27 12.67
CA ASN A 167 -1.31 -10.27 13.62
C ASN A 167 0.10 -10.77 13.24
N PRO A 168 0.88 -11.31 14.19
CA PRO A 168 2.28 -11.68 13.99
C PRO A 168 2.54 -12.62 12.81
N LYS A 169 1.57 -13.48 12.44
CA LYS A 169 1.73 -14.41 11.31
C LYS A 169 1.71 -13.71 9.93
N LYS A 170 1.14 -12.51 9.87
CA LYS A 170 0.98 -11.72 8.64
C LYS A 170 1.87 -10.49 8.60
N MET A 171 2.67 -10.26 9.64
CA MET A 171 3.48 -9.05 9.80
C MET A 171 4.97 -9.36 9.73
N VAL A 172 5.71 -8.52 9.04
CA VAL A 172 7.17 -8.57 8.95
C VAL A 172 7.71 -7.21 9.36
N PHE A 173 8.46 -7.17 10.46
CA PHE A 173 9.22 -5.98 10.83
C PHE A 173 10.60 -6.03 10.16
N SER A 174 11.01 -4.94 9.53
CA SER A 174 12.29 -4.82 8.85
C SER A 174 13.04 -3.58 9.29
N VAL A 175 14.35 -3.73 9.48
CA VAL A 175 15.26 -2.63 9.81
C VAL A 175 16.47 -2.70 8.90
N SER A 176 16.82 -1.60 8.26
CA SER A 176 18.01 -1.48 7.42
C SER A 176 18.75 -0.18 7.75
N GLY A 177 20.08 -0.22 7.77
CA GLY A 177 20.94 0.92 8.07
C GLY A 177 21.92 0.65 9.21
N ASN A 178 22.30 1.70 9.92
CA ASN A 178 23.28 1.62 11.01
C ASN A 178 22.56 1.53 12.37
N PHE A 179 22.64 0.39 13.03
CA PHE A 179 22.00 0.14 14.32
C PHE A 179 22.68 -1.01 15.06
N GLU A 180 22.43 -1.13 16.35
CA GLU A 180 22.86 -2.25 17.17
C GLU A 180 21.81 -3.40 17.06
N GLU A 181 22.14 -4.48 16.34
CA GLU A 181 21.18 -5.51 15.96
C GLU A 181 20.51 -6.17 17.17
N GLU A 182 21.28 -6.63 18.16
CA GLU A 182 20.75 -7.29 19.35
C GLU A 182 19.81 -6.38 20.15
N LYS A 183 20.15 -5.09 20.23
CA LYS A 183 19.33 -4.08 20.92
C LYS A 183 18.00 -3.85 20.20
N VAL A 184 18.05 -3.75 18.86
CA VAL A 184 16.85 -3.55 18.03
C VAL A 184 15.94 -4.77 18.09
N ILE A 185 16.48 -5.98 17.97
CA ILE A 185 15.69 -7.23 18.08
C ILE A 185 14.95 -7.28 19.42
N LYS A 186 15.69 -7.06 20.52
CA LYS A 186 15.10 -7.06 21.87
C LYS A 186 14.02 -5.99 22.01
N LEU A 187 14.26 -4.79 21.49
CA LEU A 187 13.28 -3.70 21.54
C LEU A 187 12.00 -4.04 20.76
N VAL A 188 12.13 -4.64 19.59
CA VAL A 188 10.97 -5.08 18.80
C VAL A 188 10.19 -6.17 19.54
N GLU A 189 10.87 -7.16 20.10
CA GLU A 189 10.23 -8.20 20.91
C GLU A 189 9.47 -7.62 22.10
N ASP A 190 10.07 -6.66 22.81
CA ASP A 190 9.45 -6.01 23.98
C ASP A 190 8.26 -5.13 23.59
N LYS A 191 8.34 -4.44 22.45
CA LYS A 191 7.31 -3.47 22.04
C LYS A 191 6.09 -4.09 21.35
N PHE A 192 6.21 -5.21 20.67
CA PHE A 192 5.13 -5.82 19.88
C PHE A 192 4.38 -6.98 20.59
N GLN A 193 4.34 -6.99 21.91
CA GLN A 193 3.70 -8.06 22.70
C GLN A 193 2.17 -8.05 22.69
N ASN A 194 1.53 -6.94 22.31
CA ASN A 194 0.08 -6.77 22.38
C ASN A 194 -0.63 -6.92 21.03
N LEU A 195 0.05 -7.46 20.03
CA LEU A 195 -0.59 -7.72 18.74
C LEU A 195 -1.69 -8.78 18.88
N PRO A 196 -2.84 -8.59 18.20
CA PRO A 196 -3.94 -9.56 18.27
C PRO A 196 -3.52 -10.88 17.62
N GLN A 197 -4.18 -11.98 18.05
CA GLN A 197 -3.95 -13.31 17.45
C GLN A 197 -4.43 -13.36 15.98
N GLY A 198 -5.39 -12.50 15.64
CA GLY A 198 -5.97 -12.41 14.30
C GLY A 198 -6.78 -13.64 13.90
N ASN A 199 -7.32 -13.58 12.70
CA ASN A 199 -8.03 -14.68 12.07
C ASN A 199 -7.16 -15.27 10.95
N ASP A 200 -7.22 -16.58 10.77
CA ASP A 200 -6.63 -17.27 9.61
C ASP A 200 -7.66 -17.32 8.47
N ASP A 201 -8.15 -16.15 8.04
CA ASP A 201 -9.12 -16.09 6.95
C ASP A 201 -8.46 -16.50 5.64
N TYR A 202 -9.04 -17.49 5.00
CA TYR A 202 -8.65 -17.90 3.67
C TYR A 202 -9.09 -16.84 2.64
N ILE A 203 -8.12 -16.38 1.87
CA ILE A 203 -8.37 -15.49 0.73
C ILE A 203 -8.32 -16.33 -0.52
N PRO A 204 -9.43 -16.42 -1.28
CA PRO A 204 -9.45 -17.20 -2.50
C PRO A 204 -8.46 -16.68 -3.53
N LYS A 205 -7.87 -17.59 -4.30
CA LYS A 205 -7.02 -17.22 -5.43
C LYS A 205 -7.87 -16.46 -6.44
N SER A 206 -7.32 -15.34 -6.93
CA SER A 206 -7.99 -14.55 -7.96
C SER A 206 -7.94 -15.26 -9.31
N SER A 207 -8.97 -15.09 -10.11
CA SER A 207 -9.10 -15.65 -11.45
C SER A 207 -9.18 -14.52 -12.47
N TYR A 208 -8.20 -14.45 -13.34
CA TYR A 208 -8.17 -13.47 -14.43
C TYR A 208 -9.26 -13.78 -15.46
N SER A 209 -10.02 -12.77 -15.85
CA SER A 209 -11.09 -12.88 -16.86
C SER A 209 -10.75 -12.15 -18.15
N GLY A 210 -10.15 -10.98 -18.03
CA GLY A 210 -9.99 -10.06 -19.14
C GLY A 210 -11.31 -9.38 -19.54
N GLY A 211 -11.24 -8.57 -20.58
CA GLY A 211 -12.40 -7.81 -21.08
C GLY A 211 -11.98 -6.61 -21.89
N GLU A 212 -12.94 -5.79 -22.25
CA GLU A 212 -12.70 -4.54 -22.96
C GLU A 212 -13.56 -3.43 -22.34
N TYR A 213 -12.95 -2.28 -22.08
CA TYR A 213 -13.62 -1.07 -21.65
C TYR A 213 -13.21 0.09 -22.53
N ARG A 214 -14.16 0.88 -22.99
CA ARG A 214 -13.95 2.12 -23.71
C ARG A 214 -14.85 3.20 -23.15
N GLU A 215 -14.27 4.35 -22.89
CA GLU A 215 -14.98 5.56 -22.47
C GLU A 215 -14.52 6.72 -23.33
N GLU A 216 -15.48 7.47 -23.87
CA GLU A 216 -15.20 8.68 -24.64
C GLU A 216 -15.25 9.89 -23.70
N LYS A 217 -14.13 10.62 -23.64
CA LYS A 217 -14.00 11.87 -22.89
C LYS A 217 -13.34 12.94 -23.75
N ASN A 218 -13.67 14.20 -23.49
CA ASN A 218 -13.03 15.33 -24.18
C ASN A 218 -11.67 15.62 -23.54
N LEU A 219 -10.65 14.86 -23.97
CA LEU A 219 -9.26 14.93 -23.50
C LEU A 219 -8.33 15.16 -24.67
N GLU A 220 -7.18 15.83 -24.41
CA GLU A 220 -6.15 16.03 -25.43
C GLU A 220 -5.40 14.73 -25.82
N GLN A 221 -5.42 13.72 -24.94
CA GLN A 221 -4.70 12.47 -25.11
C GLN A 221 -5.61 11.26 -24.88
N VAL A 222 -5.39 10.22 -25.68
CA VAL A 222 -5.97 8.90 -25.41
C VAL A 222 -5.10 8.15 -24.41
N LYS A 223 -5.72 7.59 -23.37
CA LYS A 223 -5.09 6.68 -22.42
C LYS A 223 -5.44 5.25 -22.79
N LEU A 224 -4.42 4.44 -23.04
CA LEU A 224 -4.58 3.03 -23.43
C LEU A 224 -3.81 2.15 -22.47
N LEU A 225 -4.50 1.19 -21.85
CA LEU A 225 -3.91 0.13 -21.07
C LEU A 225 -4.27 -1.21 -21.69
N LEU A 226 -3.25 -2.01 -22.01
CA LEU A 226 -3.41 -3.34 -22.58
C LEU A 226 -2.76 -4.35 -21.63
N GLY A 227 -3.52 -5.31 -21.16
CA GLY A 227 -3.05 -6.29 -20.20
C GLY A 227 -3.28 -7.73 -20.61
N PHE A 228 -2.50 -8.60 -20.02
CA PHE A 228 -2.54 -10.05 -20.20
C PHE A 228 -2.43 -10.72 -18.85
N GLU A 229 -2.91 -11.94 -18.73
CA GLU A 229 -2.66 -12.75 -17.53
C GLU A 229 -1.15 -12.89 -17.32
N GLY A 230 -0.71 -12.54 -16.10
CA GLY A 230 0.67 -12.67 -15.68
C GLY A 230 0.95 -13.99 -14.97
N VAL A 231 2.14 -14.10 -14.41
CA VAL A 231 2.55 -15.23 -13.57
C VAL A 231 2.70 -14.76 -12.12
N ASP A 232 2.48 -15.65 -11.16
CA ASP A 232 2.72 -15.32 -9.77
C ASP A 232 4.22 -15.33 -9.41
N ILE A 233 4.56 -14.73 -8.25
CA ILE A 233 5.95 -14.57 -7.79
C ILE A 233 6.69 -15.89 -7.57
N HIS A 234 5.97 -16.99 -7.36
CA HIS A 234 6.55 -18.32 -7.14
C HIS A 234 6.68 -19.15 -8.43
N SER A 235 6.24 -18.57 -9.57
CA SER A 235 6.36 -19.24 -10.87
C SER A 235 7.82 -19.34 -11.32
N ASP A 236 8.19 -20.47 -11.91
CA ASP A 236 9.51 -20.65 -12.57
C ASP A 236 9.72 -19.64 -13.72
N LEU A 237 8.63 -19.10 -14.27
CA LEU A 237 8.68 -18.10 -15.33
C LEU A 237 8.79 -16.65 -14.80
N TYR A 238 8.85 -16.44 -13.49
CA TYR A 238 8.92 -15.10 -12.89
C TYR A 238 10.01 -14.22 -13.50
N TYR A 239 11.26 -14.69 -13.47
CA TYR A 239 12.39 -13.91 -14.00
C TYR A 239 12.32 -13.73 -15.52
N ALA A 240 11.84 -14.75 -16.24
CA ALA A 240 11.66 -14.67 -17.68
C ALA A 240 10.62 -13.59 -18.05
N THR A 241 9.52 -13.51 -17.33
CA THR A 241 8.48 -12.49 -17.50
C THR A 241 9.01 -11.09 -17.18
N ARG A 242 9.83 -10.96 -16.13
CA ARG A 242 10.49 -9.68 -15.79
C ARG A 242 11.42 -9.20 -16.89
N VAL A 243 12.26 -10.09 -17.42
CA VAL A 243 13.17 -9.80 -18.53
C VAL A 243 12.39 -9.43 -19.79
N TYR A 244 11.32 -10.17 -20.09
CA TYR A 244 10.45 -9.87 -21.23
C TYR A 244 9.80 -8.48 -21.12
N SER A 245 9.23 -8.15 -19.95
CA SER A 245 8.63 -6.83 -19.71
C SER A 245 9.66 -5.70 -19.85
N THR A 246 10.88 -5.92 -19.37
CA THR A 246 11.99 -4.96 -19.49
C THR A 246 12.37 -4.74 -20.97
N LEU A 247 12.54 -5.81 -21.73
CA LEU A 247 12.83 -5.76 -23.16
C LEU A 247 11.73 -5.04 -23.94
N LEU A 248 10.47 -5.28 -23.55
CA LEU A 248 9.31 -4.74 -24.25
C LEU A 248 9.14 -3.24 -24.01
N GLY A 249 9.19 -2.78 -22.75
CA GLY A 249 8.79 -1.43 -22.40
C GLY A 249 9.47 -0.78 -21.21
N SER A 250 10.67 -1.22 -20.80
CA SER A 250 11.39 -0.58 -19.71
C SER A 250 12.61 0.21 -20.23
N GLY A 251 12.49 1.53 -20.17
CA GLY A 251 13.54 2.45 -20.60
C GLY A 251 13.57 2.76 -22.09
N MET A 252 14.45 3.71 -22.46
CA MET A 252 14.47 4.30 -23.79
C MET A 252 14.92 3.34 -24.91
N SER A 253 15.68 2.30 -24.60
CA SER A 253 16.11 1.29 -25.57
C SER A 253 15.10 0.17 -25.80
N SER A 254 13.99 0.15 -25.08
CA SER A 254 12.97 -0.87 -25.20
C SER A 254 12.22 -0.83 -26.53
N ARG A 255 11.66 -1.95 -26.94
CA ARG A 255 10.99 -2.07 -28.25
C ARG A 255 9.82 -1.11 -28.41
N LEU A 256 8.94 -1.00 -27.43
CA LEU A 256 7.80 -0.08 -27.49
C LEU A 256 8.26 1.37 -27.58
N PHE A 257 9.24 1.76 -26.77
CA PHE A 257 9.77 3.11 -26.78
C PHE A 257 10.36 3.46 -28.16
N GLN A 258 11.22 2.61 -28.72
CA GLN A 258 11.85 2.84 -30.02
C GLN A 258 10.84 2.82 -31.17
N GLU A 259 9.90 1.87 -31.20
CA GLU A 259 8.98 1.72 -32.33
C GLU A 259 7.83 2.75 -32.31
N ILE A 260 7.29 3.06 -31.13
CA ILE A 260 6.06 3.86 -31.02
C ILE A 260 6.40 5.34 -30.76
N ARG A 261 7.29 5.59 -29.80
CA ARG A 261 7.65 6.96 -29.42
C ARG A 261 8.71 7.55 -30.37
N GLU A 262 9.87 6.91 -30.54
CA GLU A 262 10.98 7.50 -31.29
C GLU A 262 10.73 7.48 -32.82
N LYS A 263 10.34 6.34 -33.36
CA LYS A 263 10.16 6.25 -34.82
C LYS A 263 8.86 6.86 -35.33
N ARG A 264 7.80 6.81 -34.54
CA ARG A 264 6.46 7.21 -35.00
C ARG A 264 5.93 8.47 -34.32
N GLY A 265 6.48 8.88 -33.18
CA GLY A 265 6.06 10.07 -32.45
C GLY A 265 4.60 10.04 -31.97
N LEU A 266 4.04 8.83 -31.73
CA LEU A 266 2.62 8.68 -31.45
C LEU A 266 2.28 8.89 -29.96
N VAL A 267 3.25 8.77 -29.07
CA VAL A 267 3.03 8.85 -27.61
C VAL A 267 4.14 9.65 -26.94
N TYR A 268 3.81 10.33 -25.86
CA TYR A 268 4.78 10.97 -24.97
C TYR A 268 5.47 9.94 -24.06
N SER A 269 4.70 9.01 -23.52
CA SER A 269 5.20 7.92 -22.69
C SER A 269 4.58 6.58 -23.09
N ILE A 270 5.39 5.53 -22.98
CA ILE A 270 4.96 4.15 -23.18
C ILE A 270 5.86 3.25 -22.34
N TYR A 271 5.26 2.30 -21.65
CA TYR A 271 6.00 1.38 -20.79
C TYR A 271 5.28 0.03 -20.68
N SER A 272 6.02 -0.97 -20.24
CA SER A 272 5.48 -2.28 -19.86
C SER A 272 5.74 -2.52 -18.37
N LEU A 273 4.71 -2.93 -17.66
CA LEU A 273 4.81 -3.34 -16.27
C LEU A 273 4.49 -4.82 -16.14
N SER A 274 5.19 -5.49 -15.25
CA SER A 274 4.82 -6.82 -14.80
C SER A 274 4.38 -6.69 -13.34
N LEU A 275 3.07 -6.68 -13.13
CA LEU A 275 2.44 -6.58 -11.79
C LEU A 275 2.37 -7.97 -11.16
N ILE A 276 3.51 -8.49 -10.78
CA ILE A 276 3.69 -9.87 -10.34
C ILE A 276 3.23 -10.10 -8.88
N HIS A 277 2.89 -9.03 -8.18
CA HIS A 277 2.40 -9.12 -6.80
C HIS A 277 0.90 -9.41 -6.69
N ILE A 278 0.28 -9.64 -7.81
CA ILE A 278 -1.15 -9.94 -7.90
C ILE A 278 -1.37 -11.44 -7.98
#